data_5696a185e336c1e6356810be16c5507e
#
_entry.id   5696a185e336c1e6356810be16c5507e
#
_cell.length_a   1.000
_cell.length_b   1.000
_cell.length_c   1.000
_cell.angle_alpha   90.00
_cell.angle_beta   90.00
_cell.angle_gamma   90.00
#
_symmetry.space_group_name_H-M   'P 1'
#
loop_
_entity.id
_entity.type
_entity.pdbx_description
1 polymer ?
#
loop_
_entity_poly.entity_id
_entity_poly.type
_entity_poly.pdbx_seq_one_letter_code
_entity_poly.pdbx_strand_id
1 'polypeptide(L)'
;MEICGLYTVHKSEISADNFSYPVHCHTSHEILVVTKGNCGIVIGGAEYELGVNDAAFIFENETHGLLIHEAPFEFLAVQFIPKACKSADLDNLISGLADKCKNKSGAVFTLDAAVYPTVVSCMRRICDERSDTDIDMYFTYIRAILYELGHNAVRKTGIVLENKNKKNAGAELLNAVIDYIGENLNMLSDLSFIKAVFHYSNSRVNRLFRDTLGVSVWQYITAKKLDLAYNLIAEGSGATAAASRCGFGDYSVFYKSFVKHFGISPSAVKNRSVGSS
;
A
#
# COMPACT_ATOMS: atom_id res chain seq x y z
N MET A 1 -9.98 -5.60 8.91
CA MET A 1 -9.86 -5.42 10.37
C MET A 1 -8.49 -4.83 10.63
N GLU A 2 -8.43 -3.55 11.00
CA GLU A 2 -7.15 -2.88 11.28
C GLU A 2 -6.60 -3.39 12.60
N ILE A 3 -5.48 -4.07 12.54
CA ILE A 3 -4.73 -4.43 13.72
C ILE A 3 -3.46 -3.58 13.70
N CYS A 4 -3.40 -2.60 14.58
CA CYS A 4 -2.18 -1.89 14.97
C CYS A 4 -1.62 -0.81 14.02
N GLY A 5 -2.30 -0.36 12.98
CA GLY A 5 -1.78 0.69 12.07
C GLY A 5 -0.49 0.34 11.30
N LEU A 6 0.07 -0.84 11.49
CA LEU A 6 1.31 -1.32 10.88
C LEU A 6 1.07 -2.29 9.74
N TYR A 7 -0.04 -2.98 9.77
CA TYR A 7 -0.48 -3.89 8.72
C TYR A 7 -2.01 -4.03 8.73
N THR A 8 -2.58 -4.30 7.58
CA THR A 8 -3.99 -4.64 7.39
C THR A 8 -4.08 -5.99 6.73
N VAL A 9 -5.01 -6.82 7.18
CA VAL A 9 -5.20 -8.17 6.69
C VAL A 9 -6.60 -8.29 6.11
N HIS A 10 -6.69 -8.80 4.91
CA HIS A 10 -7.94 -9.09 4.23
C HIS A 10 -8.01 -10.57 3.85
N LYS A 11 -9.08 -11.23 4.29
CA LYS A 11 -9.54 -12.49 3.73
C LYS A 11 -10.89 -12.20 3.12
N SER A 12 -10.98 -12.26 1.81
CA SER A 12 -12.20 -11.93 1.08
C SER A 12 -12.68 -13.12 0.27
N GLU A 13 -13.97 -13.39 0.40
CA GLU A 13 -14.72 -14.30 -0.45
C GLU A 13 -15.78 -13.48 -1.17
N ILE A 14 -15.74 -13.50 -2.50
CA ILE A 14 -16.63 -12.72 -3.35
C ILE A 14 -17.52 -13.68 -4.08
N SER A 15 -18.83 -13.54 -3.86
CA SER A 15 -19.86 -14.39 -4.44
C SER A 15 -20.62 -13.74 -5.59
N ALA A 16 -20.25 -12.49 -5.97
CA ALA A 16 -20.90 -11.76 -7.05
C ALA A 16 -19.97 -11.65 -8.28
N ASP A 17 -20.50 -11.95 -9.46
CA ASP A 17 -19.81 -11.75 -10.72
C ASP A 17 -19.63 -10.25 -11.03
N ASN A 18 -18.59 -9.93 -11.80
CA ASN A 18 -18.27 -8.57 -12.22
C ASN A 18 -18.13 -7.56 -11.06
N PHE A 19 -17.66 -8.05 -9.91
CA PHE A 19 -17.33 -7.20 -8.79
C PHE A 19 -15.98 -6.51 -9.02
N SER A 20 -15.86 -5.24 -8.66
CA SER A 20 -14.60 -4.50 -8.77
C SER A 20 -14.22 -3.84 -7.46
N TYR A 21 -12.96 -3.97 -7.09
CA TYR A 21 -12.31 -3.05 -6.19
C TYR A 21 -11.77 -1.88 -7.03
N PRO A 22 -12.31 -0.66 -6.84
CA PRO A 22 -11.87 0.50 -7.62
C PRO A 22 -10.36 0.72 -7.52
N VAL A 23 -9.78 1.30 -8.55
CA VAL A 23 -8.36 1.68 -8.52
C VAL A 23 -8.12 2.66 -7.39
N HIS A 24 -7.17 2.33 -6.52
CA HIS A 24 -6.78 3.11 -5.35
C HIS A 24 -5.28 2.99 -5.10
N CYS A 25 -4.77 3.68 -4.10
CA CYS A 25 -3.40 3.49 -3.59
C CYS A 25 -3.39 3.73 -2.08
N HIS A 26 -2.39 3.20 -1.42
CA HIS A 26 -2.13 3.37 0.01
C HIS A 26 -0.64 3.47 0.29
N THR A 27 -0.28 3.85 1.52
CA THR A 27 1.08 4.14 1.96
C THR A 27 1.85 2.91 2.44
N SER A 28 1.24 1.75 2.36
CA SER A 28 1.81 0.45 2.71
C SER A 28 2.15 -0.35 1.44
N HIS A 29 3.11 -1.26 1.54
CA HIS A 29 3.22 -2.34 0.56
C HIS A 29 2.07 -3.32 0.74
N GLU A 30 1.68 -4.01 -0.34
CA GLU A 30 0.67 -5.05 -0.29
C GLU A 30 1.15 -6.32 -0.99
N ILE A 31 0.85 -7.45 -0.36
CA ILE A 31 0.96 -8.78 -0.97
C ILE A 31 -0.44 -9.34 -1.09
N LEU A 32 -0.84 -9.76 -2.28
CA LEU A 32 -2.11 -10.40 -2.56
C LEU A 32 -1.86 -11.79 -3.16
N VAL A 33 -2.56 -12.81 -2.68
CA VAL A 33 -2.47 -14.19 -3.16
C VAL A 33 -3.86 -14.71 -3.45
N VAL A 34 -4.07 -15.22 -4.67
CA VAL A 34 -5.35 -15.83 -5.08
C VAL A 34 -5.42 -17.28 -4.57
N THR A 35 -6.50 -17.60 -3.87
CA THR A 35 -6.74 -18.95 -3.34
C THR A 35 -7.85 -19.68 -4.08
N LYS A 36 -8.72 -18.95 -4.80
CA LYS A 36 -9.78 -19.54 -5.63
C LYS A 36 -10.25 -18.59 -6.72
N GLY A 37 -10.53 -19.12 -7.90
CA GLY A 37 -10.99 -18.35 -9.05
C GLY A 37 -9.89 -17.57 -9.76
N ASN A 38 -10.29 -16.55 -10.51
CA ASN A 38 -9.39 -15.64 -11.23
C ASN A 38 -9.94 -14.22 -11.25
N CYS A 39 -9.06 -13.27 -11.47
CA CYS A 39 -9.42 -11.86 -11.62
C CYS A 39 -8.41 -11.12 -12.49
N GLY A 40 -8.83 -10.00 -13.07
CA GLY A 40 -7.93 -8.98 -13.59
C GLY A 40 -7.40 -8.10 -12.45
N ILE A 41 -6.14 -7.71 -12.51
CA ILE A 41 -5.56 -6.68 -11.64
C ILE A 41 -4.84 -5.63 -12.49
N VAL A 42 -5.06 -4.37 -12.15
CA VAL A 42 -4.28 -3.24 -12.66
C VAL A 42 -3.27 -2.84 -11.61
N ILE A 43 -1.99 -2.76 -11.95
CA ILE A 43 -0.92 -2.27 -11.07
C ILE A 43 -0.08 -1.27 -11.84
N GLY A 44 0.02 -0.02 -11.36
CA GLY A 44 0.83 1.02 -12.00
C GLY A 44 0.48 1.28 -13.47
N GLY A 45 -0.77 1.01 -13.87
CA GLY A 45 -1.26 1.14 -15.25
C GLY A 45 -1.00 -0.07 -16.15
N ALA A 46 -0.38 -1.14 -15.67
CA ALA A 46 -0.28 -2.42 -16.36
C ALA A 46 -1.40 -3.37 -15.89
N GLU A 47 -2.00 -4.10 -16.81
CA GLU A 47 -3.01 -5.12 -16.52
C GLU A 47 -2.40 -6.51 -16.48
N TYR A 48 -2.84 -7.31 -15.54
CA TYR A 48 -2.45 -8.71 -15.37
C TYR A 48 -3.69 -9.56 -15.10
N GLU A 49 -3.62 -10.82 -15.49
CA GLU A 49 -4.57 -11.86 -15.04
C GLU A 49 -3.96 -12.63 -13.87
N LEU A 50 -4.72 -12.72 -12.77
CA LEU A 50 -4.38 -13.51 -11.59
C LEU A 50 -5.32 -14.70 -11.47
N GLY A 51 -4.73 -15.87 -11.25
CA GLY A 51 -5.46 -17.09 -10.86
C GLY A 51 -4.84 -17.74 -9.63
N VAL A 52 -5.34 -18.91 -9.28
CA VAL A 52 -4.71 -19.76 -8.27
C VAL A 52 -3.24 -20.01 -8.66
N ASN A 53 -2.33 -19.97 -7.70
CA ASN A 53 -0.87 -19.97 -7.84
C ASN A 53 -0.26 -18.62 -8.24
N ASP A 54 -1.04 -17.55 -8.33
CA ASP A 54 -0.49 -16.22 -8.55
C ASP A 54 -0.50 -15.38 -7.27
N ALA A 55 0.55 -14.57 -7.16
CA ALA A 55 0.67 -13.55 -6.13
C ALA A 55 0.99 -12.19 -6.78
N ALA A 56 0.39 -11.13 -6.27
CA ALA A 56 0.76 -9.77 -6.62
C ALA A 56 1.56 -9.14 -5.48
N PHE A 57 2.60 -8.39 -5.83
CA PHE A 57 3.29 -7.48 -4.93
C PHE A 57 3.09 -6.04 -5.43
N ILE A 58 2.56 -5.19 -4.58
CA ILE A 58 2.23 -3.80 -4.88
C ILE A 58 3.08 -2.94 -3.96
N PHE A 59 3.82 -1.99 -4.54
CA PHE A 59 4.63 -1.07 -3.74
C PHE A 59 3.76 -0.02 -3.06
N GLU A 60 4.28 0.57 -1.98
CA GLU A 60 3.65 1.74 -1.37
C GLU A 60 3.41 2.84 -2.42
N ASN A 61 2.24 3.48 -2.36
CA ASN A 61 1.82 4.57 -3.25
C ASN A 61 1.51 4.17 -4.70
N GLU A 62 1.55 2.91 -5.02
CA GLU A 62 1.25 2.43 -6.34
C GLU A 62 -0.25 2.24 -6.54
N THR A 63 -0.76 2.76 -7.65
CA THR A 63 -2.18 2.61 -8.01
C THR A 63 -2.47 1.17 -8.41
N HIS A 64 -3.51 0.59 -7.83
CA HIS A 64 -3.95 -0.76 -8.16
C HIS A 64 -5.44 -0.94 -7.94
N GLY A 65 -6.02 -1.94 -8.60
CA GLY A 65 -7.42 -2.30 -8.49
C GLY A 65 -7.69 -3.68 -9.05
N LEU A 66 -8.77 -4.32 -8.58
CA LEU A 66 -9.17 -5.67 -8.99
C LEU A 66 -10.47 -5.62 -9.79
N LEU A 67 -10.55 -6.43 -10.82
CA LEU A 67 -11.78 -6.72 -11.55
C LEU A 67 -12.03 -8.22 -11.51
N ILE A 68 -13.04 -8.65 -10.74
CA ILE A 68 -13.42 -10.04 -10.59
C ILE A 68 -14.46 -10.36 -11.63
N HIS A 69 -14.12 -11.24 -12.56
CA HIS A 69 -14.99 -11.60 -13.69
C HIS A 69 -16.04 -12.63 -13.29
N GLU A 70 -15.63 -13.62 -12.51
CA GLU A 70 -16.47 -14.76 -12.14
C GLU A 70 -16.35 -15.08 -10.66
N ALA A 71 -17.48 -15.39 -10.03
CA ALA A 71 -17.55 -15.90 -8.66
C ALA A 71 -17.62 -17.46 -8.66
N PRO A 72 -17.19 -18.11 -7.59
CA PRO A 72 -16.60 -17.55 -6.37
C PRO A 72 -15.12 -17.22 -6.54
N PHE A 73 -14.71 -16.09 -6.03
CA PHE A 73 -13.32 -15.65 -6.00
C PHE A 73 -12.86 -15.45 -4.55
N GLU A 74 -11.70 -16.01 -4.21
CA GLU A 74 -11.11 -15.89 -2.88
C GLU A 74 -9.65 -15.44 -2.98
N PHE A 75 -9.27 -14.53 -2.11
CA PHE A 75 -7.89 -14.07 -1.98
C PHE A 75 -7.52 -13.73 -0.54
N LEU A 76 -6.23 -13.75 -0.26
CA LEU A 76 -5.62 -13.25 0.95
C LEU A 76 -4.78 -12.03 0.60
N ALA A 77 -4.91 -10.95 1.37
CA ALA A 77 -4.08 -9.77 1.18
C ALA A 77 -3.53 -9.28 2.52
N VAL A 78 -2.28 -8.83 2.51
CA VAL A 78 -1.59 -8.26 3.66
C VAL A 78 -0.94 -6.96 3.24
N GLN A 79 -1.33 -5.86 3.89
CA GLN A 79 -0.68 -4.57 3.78
C GLN A 79 0.27 -4.37 4.95
N PHE A 80 1.48 -3.86 4.70
CA PHE A 80 2.48 -3.68 5.73
C PHE A 80 3.41 -2.49 5.45
N ILE A 81 3.93 -1.90 6.53
CA ILE A 81 4.89 -0.79 6.47
C ILE A 81 6.23 -1.31 7.00
N PRO A 82 7.28 -1.44 6.15
CA PRO A 82 8.56 -2.06 6.53
C PRO A 82 9.25 -1.38 7.71
N LYS A 83 9.21 -0.05 7.76
CA LYS A 83 9.84 0.75 8.82
C LYS A 83 9.32 0.46 10.22
N ALA A 84 8.15 -0.17 10.33
CA ALA A 84 7.60 -0.62 11.60
C ALA A 84 8.40 -1.78 12.23
N CYS A 85 9.11 -2.55 11.42
CA CYS A 85 9.87 -3.73 11.87
C CYS A 85 11.32 -3.44 12.28
N LYS A 86 11.85 -2.24 12.04
CA LYS A 86 13.27 -1.87 12.30
C LYS A 86 14.31 -2.89 11.75
N SER A 87 13.98 -3.61 10.69
CA SER A 87 14.80 -4.69 10.14
C SER A 87 15.36 -4.29 8.77
N ALA A 88 16.67 -4.10 8.71
CA ALA A 88 17.38 -3.84 7.45
C ALA A 88 17.18 -4.98 6.42
N ASP A 89 16.93 -6.21 6.88
CA ASP A 89 16.73 -7.37 6.02
C ASP A 89 15.44 -7.25 5.20
N LEU A 90 14.38 -6.65 5.77
CA LEU A 90 13.12 -6.45 5.07
C LEU A 90 13.27 -5.43 3.94
N ASP A 91 13.98 -4.33 4.19
CA ASP A 91 14.27 -3.32 3.18
C ASP A 91 15.12 -3.90 2.04
N ASN A 92 16.07 -4.78 2.34
CA ASN A 92 16.88 -5.47 1.33
C ASN A 92 16.04 -6.42 0.46
N LEU A 93 15.10 -7.16 1.05
CA LEU A 93 14.20 -8.05 0.30
C LEU A 93 13.27 -7.25 -0.62
N ILE A 94 12.73 -6.13 -0.14
CA ILE A 94 11.87 -5.24 -0.95
C ILE A 94 12.69 -4.60 -2.08
N SER A 95 13.92 -4.15 -1.80
CA SER A 95 14.81 -3.61 -2.83
C SER A 95 15.15 -4.64 -3.89
N GLY A 96 15.44 -5.88 -3.50
CA GLY A 96 15.68 -6.98 -4.43
C GLY A 96 14.45 -7.31 -5.30
N LEU A 97 13.25 -7.24 -4.72
CA LEU A 97 11.99 -7.33 -5.48
C LEU A 97 11.82 -6.18 -6.46
N ALA A 98 12.12 -4.94 -6.05
CA ALA A 98 12.06 -3.76 -6.92
C ALA A 98 12.98 -3.89 -8.13
N ASP A 99 14.20 -4.42 -7.93
CA ASP A 99 15.15 -4.68 -9.02
C ASP A 99 14.61 -5.75 -9.97
N LYS A 100 14.01 -6.83 -9.43
CA LYS A 100 13.36 -7.88 -10.23
C LYS A 100 12.17 -7.34 -11.02
N CYS A 101 11.46 -6.34 -10.49
CA CYS A 101 10.26 -5.75 -11.08
C CYS A 101 10.55 -4.66 -12.11
N LYS A 102 11.73 -4.50 -12.66
CA LYS A 102 12.11 -3.51 -13.69
C LYS A 102 11.17 -2.28 -13.68
N ASN A 103 11.65 -1.11 -13.34
CA ASN A 103 10.90 0.16 -13.23
C ASN A 103 10.28 0.48 -11.86
N LYS A 104 10.62 -0.28 -10.80
CA LYS A 104 10.10 -0.04 -9.44
C LYS A 104 8.55 -0.04 -9.36
N SER A 105 7.88 -0.71 -10.28
CA SER A 105 6.45 -0.95 -10.28
C SER A 105 6.16 -2.35 -9.77
N GLY A 106 5.06 -2.54 -9.07
CA GLY A 106 4.60 -3.83 -8.60
C GLY A 106 4.44 -4.84 -9.73
N ALA A 107 4.37 -6.09 -9.36
CA ALA A 107 4.31 -7.16 -10.34
C ALA A 107 3.46 -8.33 -9.84
N VAL A 108 3.03 -9.13 -10.79
CA VAL A 108 2.41 -10.44 -10.56
C VAL A 108 3.46 -11.52 -10.76
N PHE A 109 3.44 -12.49 -9.87
CA PHE A 109 4.34 -13.63 -9.85
C PHE A 109 3.52 -14.91 -9.92
N THR A 110 3.97 -15.87 -10.73
CA THR A 110 3.47 -17.25 -10.69
C THR A 110 4.36 -18.05 -9.75
N LEU A 111 3.75 -18.73 -8.81
CA LEU A 111 4.36 -19.57 -7.81
C LEU A 111 4.25 -21.02 -8.29
N ASP A 112 5.34 -21.77 -8.19
CA ASP A 112 5.30 -23.18 -8.50
C ASP A 112 4.60 -24.03 -7.40
N ALA A 113 4.47 -25.32 -7.64
CA ALA A 113 3.78 -26.23 -6.74
C ALA A 113 4.46 -26.38 -5.36
N ALA A 114 5.75 -26.07 -5.23
CA ALA A 114 6.47 -26.11 -3.97
C ALA A 114 6.33 -24.78 -3.20
N VAL A 115 6.37 -23.65 -3.90
CA VAL A 115 6.35 -22.29 -3.34
C VAL A 115 4.96 -21.85 -2.91
N TYR A 116 3.94 -22.13 -3.74
CA TYR A 116 2.57 -21.69 -3.47
C TYR A 116 2.02 -22.12 -2.11
N PRO A 117 2.12 -23.40 -1.69
CA PRO A 117 1.63 -23.83 -0.38
C PRO A 117 2.33 -23.09 0.78
N THR A 118 3.63 -22.82 0.64
CA THR A 118 4.41 -22.11 1.65
C THR A 118 3.90 -20.67 1.80
N VAL A 119 3.75 -19.96 0.68
CA VAL A 119 3.24 -18.59 0.67
C VAL A 119 1.83 -18.51 1.24
N VAL A 120 0.91 -19.38 0.80
CA VAL A 120 -0.47 -19.43 1.32
C VAL A 120 -0.49 -19.77 2.81
N SER A 121 0.36 -20.68 3.29
CA SER A 121 0.45 -21.01 4.71
C SER A 121 0.89 -19.82 5.55
N CYS A 122 1.92 -19.09 5.10
CA CYS A 122 2.37 -17.85 5.75
C CYS A 122 1.25 -16.79 5.76
N MET A 123 0.57 -16.58 4.63
CA MET A 123 -0.55 -15.63 4.53
C MET A 123 -1.70 -16.00 5.46
N ARG A 124 -2.07 -17.29 5.54
CA ARG A 124 -3.12 -17.75 6.47
C ARG A 124 -2.72 -17.54 7.92
N ARG A 125 -1.48 -17.82 8.29
CA ARG A 125 -0.98 -17.57 9.65
C ARG A 125 -1.13 -16.08 10.02
N ILE A 126 -0.75 -15.18 9.13
CA ILE A 126 -0.94 -13.75 9.31
C ILE A 126 -2.43 -13.40 9.45
N CYS A 127 -3.31 -14.03 8.64
CA CYS A 127 -4.75 -13.72 8.60
C CYS A 127 -5.54 -14.31 9.77
N ASP A 128 -5.17 -15.50 10.25
CA ASP A 128 -5.95 -16.28 11.22
C ASP A 128 -5.50 -16.01 12.67
N GLU A 129 -4.24 -15.63 12.89
CA GLU A 129 -3.74 -15.35 14.24
C GLU A 129 -4.13 -13.94 14.69
N ARG A 130 -5.12 -13.89 15.57
CA ARG A 130 -5.73 -12.67 16.11
C ARG A 130 -4.97 -12.07 17.31
N SER A 131 -3.75 -12.48 17.62
CA SER A 131 -3.07 -11.95 18.77
C SER A 131 -2.32 -10.65 18.46
N ASP A 132 -2.74 -9.56 19.08
CA ASP A 132 -2.12 -8.22 19.05
C ASP A 132 -0.68 -8.16 19.58
N THR A 133 -0.05 -9.31 19.83
CA THR A 133 1.10 -9.40 20.74
C THR A 133 2.42 -9.78 20.07
N ASP A 134 2.43 -10.29 18.82
CA ASP A 134 3.69 -10.71 18.20
C ASP A 134 3.92 -10.15 16.81
N ILE A 135 4.31 -8.86 16.77
CA ILE A 135 4.73 -8.16 15.56
C ILE A 135 5.90 -8.87 14.86
N ASP A 136 6.84 -9.43 15.61
CA ASP A 136 8.02 -10.08 15.06
C ASP A 136 7.65 -11.36 14.29
N MET A 137 6.62 -12.07 14.76
CA MET A 137 6.08 -13.23 14.04
C MET A 137 5.49 -12.82 12.69
N TYR A 138 4.67 -11.76 12.62
CA TYR A 138 4.11 -11.27 11.36
C TYR A 138 5.19 -10.90 10.35
N PHE A 139 6.18 -10.14 10.80
CA PHE A 139 7.28 -9.76 9.91
C PHE A 139 8.18 -10.95 9.54
N THR A 140 8.21 -12.00 10.34
CA THR A 140 8.87 -13.27 9.97
C THR A 140 8.16 -13.93 8.80
N TYR A 141 6.84 -14.02 8.83
CA TYR A 141 6.08 -14.56 7.70
C TYR A 141 6.15 -13.67 6.46
N ILE A 142 6.09 -12.34 6.62
CA ILE A 142 6.28 -11.41 5.50
C ILE A 142 7.67 -11.59 4.87
N ARG A 143 8.73 -11.70 5.66
CA ARG A 143 10.08 -11.99 5.14
C ARG A 143 10.14 -13.28 4.35
N ALA A 144 9.54 -14.36 4.85
CA ALA A 144 9.48 -15.64 4.14
C ALA A 144 8.77 -15.48 2.78
N ILE A 145 7.62 -14.81 2.75
CA ILE A 145 6.89 -14.56 1.50
C ILE A 145 7.73 -13.74 0.52
N LEU A 146 8.33 -12.63 0.97
CA LEU A 146 9.16 -11.77 0.12
C LEU A 146 10.39 -12.52 -0.43
N TYR A 147 10.99 -13.40 0.37
CA TYR A 147 12.07 -14.26 -0.07
C TYR A 147 11.62 -15.18 -1.21
N GLU A 148 10.48 -15.85 -1.05
CA GLU A 148 9.93 -16.72 -2.08
C GLU A 148 9.62 -15.96 -3.37
N LEU A 149 8.97 -14.80 -3.28
CA LEU A 149 8.68 -13.96 -4.45
C LEU A 149 9.97 -13.47 -5.13
N GLY A 150 10.98 -13.11 -4.35
CA GLY A 150 12.24 -12.60 -4.85
C GLY A 150 13.12 -13.68 -5.53
N HIS A 151 13.12 -14.91 -5.04
CA HIS A 151 14.06 -15.94 -5.45
C HIS A 151 13.45 -17.07 -6.25
N ASN A 152 12.25 -17.52 -5.87
CA ASN A 152 11.66 -18.77 -6.35
C ASN A 152 10.42 -18.58 -7.25
N ALA A 153 9.88 -17.38 -7.33
CA ALA A 153 8.72 -17.10 -8.16
C ALA A 153 9.07 -16.54 -9.54
N VAL A 154 8.25 -16.83 -10.55
CA VAL A 154 8.40 -16.35 -11.92
C VAL A 154 7.53 -15.12 -12.12
N ARG A 155 8.15 -14.00 -12.51
CA ARG A 155 7.42 -12.77 -12.81
C ARG A 155 6.58 -12.93 -14.07
N LYS A 156 5.29 -12.59 -14.00
CA LYS A 156 4.41 -12.49 -15.16
C LYS A 156 4.68 -11.21 -15.97
N THR A 157 4.50 -11.31 -17.26
CA THR A 157 4.50 -10.12 -18.14
C THR A 157 3.09 -9.54 -18.15
N GLY A 158 2.93 -8.32 -17.66
CA GLY A 158 1.67 -7.58 -17.77
C GLY A 158 1.48 -7.05 -19.20
N ILE A 159 0.23 -6.90 -19.59
CA ILE A 159 -0.13 -6.20 -20.82
C ILE A 159 -0.17 -4.71 -20.46
N VAL A 160 0.80 -3.96 -20.92
CA VAL A 160 0.74 -2.51 -20.86
C VAL A 160 -0.35 -2.08 -21.84
N LEU A 161 -1.46 -1.59 -21.32
CA LEU A 161 -2.50 -1.03 -22.16
C LEU A 161 -1.95 0.22 -22.84
N GLU A 162 -1.50 0.09 -24.06
CA GLU A 162 -1.35 1.21 -24.98
C GLU A 162 -2.75 1.79 -25.27
N ASN A 163 -3.33 2.45 -24.32
CA ASN A 163 -4.61 3.11 -24.49
C ASN A 163 -4.40 4.40 -25.27
N LYS A 164 -4.65 4.29 -26.56
CA LYS A 164 -4.63 5.40 -27.53
C LYS A 164 -5.48 6.56 -27.00
N ASN A 165 -4.81 7.64 -26.69
CA ASN A 165 -5.22 9.05 -26.87
C ASN A 165 -6.12 9.76 -25.86
N LYS A 166 -6.51 9.26 -24.66
CA LYS A 166 -7.09 10.19 -23.64
C LYS A 166 -6.99 9.73 -22.18
N LYS A 167 -6.90 8.43 -21.90
CA LYS A 167 -6.76 7.91 -20.53
C LYS A 167 -5.32 8.02 -19.99
N ASN A 168 -4.31 7.96 -20.86
CA ASN A 168 -2.90 8.02 -20.43
C ASN A 168 -2.52 9.36 -19.81
N ALA A 169 -2.96 10.49 -20.37
CA ALA A 169 -2.65 11.81 -19.84
C ALA A 169 -3.21 12.03 -18.40
N GLY A 170 -4.31 11.36 -18.05
CA GLY A 170 -4.85 11.39 -16.70
C GLY A 170 -4.01 10.56 -15.73
N ALA A 171 -3.63 9.34 -16.11
CA ALA A 171 -2.80 8.46 -15.29
C ALA A 171 -1.38 9.04 -15.12
N GLU A 172 -0.78 9.56 -16.18
CA GLU A 172 0.51 10.23 -16.13
C GLU A 172 0.48 11.46 -15.22
N LEU A 173 -0.56 12.30 -15.32
CA LEU A 173 -0.75 13.43 -14.45
C LEU A 173 -0.94 12.99 -12.98
N LEU A 174 -1.74 11.94 -12.74
CA LEU A 174 -1.97 11.42 -11.40
C LEU A 174 -0.65 10.97 -10.76
N ASN A 175 0.12 10.15 -11.47
CA ASN A 175 1.40 9.64 -10.99
C ASN A 175 2.40 10.79 -10.76
N ALA A 176 2.52 11.72 -11.69
CA ALA A 176 3.40 12.88 -11.52
C ALA A 176 3.02 13.75 -10.31
N VAL A 177 1.72 13.91 -10.03
CA VAL A 177 1.25 14.63 -8.83
C VAL A 177 1.55 13.85 -7.55
N ILE A 178 1.37 12.51 -7.57
CA ILE A 178 1.69 11.63 -6.45
C ILE A 178 3.19 11.67 -6.13
N ASP A 179 4.04 11.55 -7.14
CA ASP A 179 5.50 11.60 -7.00
C ASP A 179 5.94 12.94 -6.40
N TYR A 180 5.41 14.05 -6.96
CA TYR A 180 5.69 15.38 -6.44
C TYR A 180 5.27 15.56 -4.97
N ILE A 181 4.09 15.04 -4.59
CA ILE A 181 3.64 15.06 -3.20
C ILE A 181 4.61 14.27 -2.32
N GLY A 182 5.06 13.09 -2.76
CA GLY A 182 6.02 12.26 -2.03
C GLY A 182 7.34 12.98 -1.76
N GLU A 183 7.89 13.64 -2.76
CA GLU A 183 9.16 14.38 -2.68
C GLU A 183 9.06 15.66 -1.83
N ASN A 184 7.90 16.31 -1.80
CA ASN A 184 7.72 17.63 -1.18
C ASN A 184 6.78 17.64 0.04
N LEU A 185 6.44 16.48 0.58
CA LEU A 185 5.35 16.27 1.55
C LEU A 185 5.34 17.28 2.71
N ASN A 186 6.51 17.54 3.30
CA ASN A 186 6.66 18.39 4.49
C ASN A 186 6.46 19.87 4.19
N MET A 187 6.60 20.27 2.94
CA MET A 187 6.53 21.67 2.49
C MET A 187 5.14 22.07 1.99
N LEU A 188 4.28 21.07 1.71
CA LEU A 188 2.95 21.32 1.17
C LEU A 188 2.01 21.81 2.26
N SER A 189 1.64 23.08 2.18
CA SER A 189 0.68 23.74 3.09
C SER A 189 -0.71 23.94 2.45
N ASP A 190 -0.78 23.93 1.12
CA ASP A 190 -2.00 24.10 0.34
C ASP A 190 -1.87 23.42 -1.04
N LEU A 191 -2.83 23.62 -1.93
CA LEU A 191 -2.86 23.05 -3.28
C LEU A 191 -2.35 24.01 -4.38
N SER A 192 -1.68 25.07 -4.03
CA SER A 192 -1.16 26.05 -5.02
C SER A 192 -0.13 25.44 -5.97
N PHE A 193 0.61 24.43 -5.53
CA PHE A 193 1.58 23.71 -6.33
C PHE A 193 0.98 23.06 -7.59
N ILE A 194 -0.29 22.66 -7.55
CA ILE A 194 -0.97 22.04 -8.68
C ILE A 194 -0.95 22.99 -9.89
N LYS A 195 -1.27 24.25 -9.66
CA LYS A 195 -1.21 25.27 -10.74
C LYS A 195 0.21 25.66 -11.07
N ALA A 196 1.06 25.80 -10.07
CA ALA A 196 2.45 26.28 -10.25
C ALA A 196 3.32 25.28 -11.01
N VAL A 197 3.22 24.01 -10.70
CA VAL A 197 4.10 22.95 -11.25
C VAL A 197 3.47 22.23 -12.45
N PHE A 198 2.18 21.88 -12.33
CA PHE A 198 1.51 21.06 -13.32
C PHE A 198 0.65 21.86 -14.31
N HIS A 199 0.44 23.15 -14.05
CA HIS A 199 -0.37 24.05 -14.91
C HIS A 199 -1.83 23.61 -15.07
N TYR A 200 -2.37 22.84 -14.12
CA TYR A 200 -3.76 22.40 -14.06
C TYR A 200 -4.54 23.12 -12.96
N SER A 201 -5.86 23.16 -13.11
CA SER A 201 -6.73 23.66 -12.04
C SER A 201 -6.85 22.64 -10.89
N ASN A 202 -6.97 23.13 -9.65
CA ASN A 202 -7.20 22.28 -8.48
C ASN A 202 -8.44 21.40 -8.65
N SER A 203 -9.50 21.90 -9.27
CA SER A 203 -10.74 21.15 -9.51
C SER A 203 -10.52 19.95 -10.42
N ARG A 204 -9.70 20.11 -11.49
CA ARG A 204 -9.39 19.02 -12.41
C ARG A 204 -8.60 17.92 -11.73
N VAL A 205 -7.54 18.28 -10.99
CA VAL A 205 -6.70 17.30 -10.30
C VAL A 205 -7.46 16.65 -9.13
N ASN A 206 -8.24 17.41 -8.36
CA ASN A 206 -9.11 16.85 -7.32
C ASN A 206 -10.14 15.87 -7.89
N ARG A 207 -10.72 16.17 -9.06
CA ARG A 207 -11.64 15.23 -9.73
C ARG A 207 -10.90 13.94 -10.11
N LEU A 208 -9.72 14.07 -10.73
CA LEU A 208 -8.89 12.93 -11.10
C LEU A 208 -8.56 12.05 -9.88
N PHE A 209 -8.16 12.65 -8.76
CA PHE A 209 -7.91 11.93 -7.50
C PHE A 209 -9.15 11.23 -6.97
N ARG A 210 -10.31 11.89 -6.95
CA ARG A 210 -11.56 11.28 -6.50
C ARG A 210 -12.03 10.15 -7.40
N ASP A 211 -11.93 10.33 -8.72
CA ASP A 211 -12.36 9.34 -9.69
C ASP A 211 -11.46 8.09 -9.68
N THR A 212 -10.17 8.27 -9.33
CA THR A 212 -9.18 7.19 -9.37
C THR A 212 -8.87 6.63 -7.97
N LEU A 213 -8.73 7.48 -6.96
CA LEU A 213 -8.29 7.10 -5.61
C LEU A 213 -9.40 7.21 -4.54
N GLY A 214 -10.60 7.66 -4.92
CA GLY A 214 -11.71 7.85 -3.98
C GLY A 214 -11.54 9.01 -2.99
N VAL A 215 -10.41 9.73 -3.03
CA VAL A 215 -10.07 10.80 -2.07
C VAL A 215 -9.68 12.09 -2.78
N SER A 216 -9.78 13.23 -2.09
CA SER A 216 -9.23 14.49 -2.62
C SER A 216 -7.71 14.53 -2.50
N VAL A 217 -7.05 15.40 -3.29
CA VAL A 217 -5.59 15.63 -3.18
C VAL A 217 -5.18 15.99 -1.76
N TRP A 218 -5.97 16.84 -1.07
CA TRP A 218 -5.65 17.24 0.31
C TRP A 218 -5.82 16.11 1.32
N GLN A 219 -6.85 15.26 1.14
CA GLN A 219 -7.01 14.06 1.97
C GLN A 219 -5.83 13.11 1.78
N TYR A 220 -5.37 12.92 0.55
CA TYR A 220 -4.18 12.13 0.23
C TYR A 220 -2.93 12.68 0.92
N ILE A 221 -2.64 13.99 0.77
CA ILE A 221 -1.49 14.65 1.44
C ILE A 221 -1.59 14.49 2.96
N THR A 222 -2.79 14.68 3.54
CA THR A 222 -2.99 14.56 4.98
C THR A 222 -2.71 13.14 5.47
N ALA A 223 -3.21 12.12 4.78
CA ALA A 223 -2.93 10.72 5.11
C ALA A 223 -1.42 10.44 5.11
N LYS A 224 -0.71 10.87 4.05
CA LYS A 224 0.74 10.74 3.94
C LYS A 224 1.51 11.42 5.08
N LYS A 225 1.10 12.63 5.47
CA LYS A 225 1.70 13.34 6.61
C LYS A 225 1.48 12.61 7.93
N LEU A 226 0.29 12.00 8.10
CA LEU A 226 -0.03 11.22 9.29
C LEU A 226 0.81 9.95 9.38
N ASP A 227 1.02 9.24 8.25
CA ASP A 227 1.86 8.04 8.19
C ASP A 227 3.32 8.37 8.53
N LEU A 228 3.84 9.47 7.96
CA LEU A 228 5.18 9.94 8.31
C LEU A 228 5.30 10.30 9.80
N ALA A 229 4.28 10.98 10.35
CA ALA A 229 4.25 11.33 11.77
C ALA A 229 4.20 10.09 12.66
N TYR A 230 3.42 9.07 12.27
CA TYR A 230 3.36 7.79 12.98
C TYR A 230 4.76 7.15 13.05
N ASN A 231 5.47 7.08 11.92
CA ASN A 231 6.81 6.51 11.86
C ASN A 231 7.80 7.28 12.76
N LEU A 232 7.77 8.61 12.72
CA LEU A 232 8.62 9.45 13.57
C LEU A 232 8.35 9.23 15.07
N ILE A 233 7.08 9.02 15.45
CA ILE A 233 6.70 8.75 16.83
C ILE A 233 7.15 7.33 17.25
N ALA A 234 6.97 6.35 16.38
CA ALA A 234 7.42 4.97 16.60
C ALA A 234 8.96 4.90 16.76
N GLU A 235 9.70 5.75 16.04
CA GLU A 235 11.15 5.93 16.14
C GLU A 235 11.60 6.72 17.39
N GLY A 236 10.64 7.15 18.24
CA GLY A 236 10.94 7.83 19.50
C GLY A 236 10.76 9.35 19.50
N SER A 237 10.38 9.98 18.39
CA SER A 237 10.07 11.40 18.38
C SER A 237 8.88 11.74 19.28
N GLY A 238 8.89 12.93 19.87
CA GLY A 238 7.69 13.44 20.55
C GLY A 238 6.57 13.75 19.56
N ALA A 239 5.31 13.49 19.92
CA ALA A 239 4.17 13.69 19.04
C ALA A 239 4.07 15.12 18.47
N THR A 240 4.37 16.14 19.29
CA THR A 240 4.40 17.54 18.86
C THR A 240 5.51 17.82 17.84
N ALA A 241 6.71 17.25 18.09
CA ALA A 241 7.82 17.38 17.16
C ALA A 241 7.54 16.65 15.85
N ALA A 242 6.96 15.46 15.89
CA ALA A 242 6.54 14.71 14.70
C ALA A 242 5.50 15.48 13.88
N ALA A 243 4.46 16.03 14.53
CA ALA A 243 3.45 16.86 13.87
C ALA A 243 4.07 18.05 13.14
N SER A 244 4.96 18.79 13.81
CA SER A 244 5.66 19.96 13.23
C SER A 244 6.53 19.54 12.03
N ARG A 245 7.31 18.46 12.16
CA ARG A 245 8.16 17.95 11.07
C ARG A 245 7.35 17.49 9.85
N CYS A 246 6.13 17.04 10.05
CA CYS A 246 5.21 16.66 8.96
C CYS A 246 4.42 17.86 8.40
N GLY A 247 4.70 19.09 8.85
CA GLY A 247 4.07 20.30 8.35
C GLY A 247 2.62 20.49 8.83
N PHE A 248 2.28 19.99 10.04
CA PHE A 248 1.05 20.38 10.73
C PHE A 248 1.29 21.68 11.51
N GLY A 249 0.56 22.73 11.15
CA GLY A 249 0.65 24.03 11.83
C GLY A 249 -0.04 24.09 13.20
N ASP A 250 -0.96 23.14 13.46
CA ASP A 250 -1.74 23.06 14.71
C ASP A 250 -1.77 21.63 15.23
N TYR A 251 -1.35 21.44 16.48
CA TYR A 251 -1.32 20.14 17.11
C TYR A 251 -2.73 19.55 17.34
N SER A 252 -3.73 20.37 17.58
CA SER A 252 -5.11 19.88 17.80
C SER A 252 -5.69 19.31 16.51
N VAL A 253 -5.38 19.94 15.36
CA VAL A 253 -5.76 19.44 14.03
C VAL A 253 -5.03 18.12 13.73
N PHE A 254 -3.73 18.08 14.01
CA PHE A 254 -2.95 16.84 13.90
C PHE A 254 -3.54 15.73 14.76
N TYR A 255 -3.74 15.97 16.05
CA TYR A 255 -4.25 14.97 16.98
C TYR A 255 -5.59 14.38 16.54
N LYS A 256 -6.57 15.23 16.20
CA LYS A 256 -7.87 14.79 15.71
C LYS A 256 -7.76 13.96 14.44
N SER A 257 -6.94 14.41 13.48
CA SER A 257 -6.71 13.70 12.23
C SER A 257 -5.99 12.37 12.44
N PHE A 258 -5.02 12.34 13.36
CA PHE A 258 -4.26 11.15 13.72
C PHE A 258 -5.15 10.08 14.36
N VAL A 259 -5.95 10.47 15.35
CA VAL A 259 -6.89 9.55 16.02
C VAL A 259 -7.95 9.05 15.04
N LYS A 260 -8.46 9.93 14.17
CA LYS A 260 -9.42 9.52 13.12
C LYS A 260 -8.81 8.52 12.14
N HIS A 261 -7.54 8.69 11.79
CA HIS A 261 -6.83 7.88 10.79
C HIS A 261 -6.37 6.53 11.34
N PHE A 262 -5.80 6.51 12.56
CA PHE A 262 -5.20 5.31 13.15
C PHE A 262 -6.04 4.66 14.26
N GLY A 263 -7.13 5.26 14.69
CA GLY A 263 -7.96 4.76 15.79
C GLY A 263 -7.29 4.84 17.18
N ILE A 264 -6.05 5.34 17.26
CA ILE A 264 -5.26 5.44 18.50
C ILE A 264 -4.68 6.85 18.65
N SER A 265 -4.31 7.23 19.90
CA SER A 265 -3.64 8.50 20.12
C SER A 265 -2.16 8.44 19.74
N PRO A 266 -1.53 9.59 19.37
CA PRO A 266 -0.10 9.63 19.10
C PRO A 266 0.77 9.13 20.28
N SER A 267 0.33 9.35 21.53
CA SER A 267 1.03 8.86 22.73
C SER A 267 0.97 7.33 22.87
N ALA A 268 -0.09 6.69 22.37
CA ALA A 268 -0.23 5.24 22.42
C ALA A 268 0.76 4.51 21.49
N VAL A 269 1.26 5.19 20.45
CA VAL A 269 2.28 4.64 19.56
C VAL A 269 3.59 4.37 20.32
N LYS A 270 4.02 5.29 21.19
CA LYS A 270 5.23 5.12 22.01
C LYS A 270 5.17 3.94 22.98
N ASN A 271 4.02 3.72 23.61
CA ASN A 271 3.88 2.66 24.60
C ASN A 271 3.92 1.25 23.97
N ARG A 272 3.65 1.15 22.67
CA ARG A 272 3.76 -0.11 21.92
C ARG A 272 5.20 -0.43 21.50
N SER A 273 6.08 0.58 21.41
CA SER A 273 7.50 0.39 21.06
C SER A 273 8.41 0.11 22.26
N VAL A 274 7.95 0.32 23.50
CA VAL A 274 8.74 0.18 24.74
C VAL A 274 8.44 -1.11 25.51
N GLY A 275 7.36 -1.83 25.15
CA GLY A 275 6.95 -3.07 25.81
C GLY A 275 7.74 -4.34 25.43
N SER A 276 8.85 -4.21 24.72
CA SER A 276 9.73 -5.32 24.31
C SER A 276 11.15 -5.09 24.88
N SER A 277 11.25 -5.07 26.20
CA SER A 277 12.54 -5.16 26.89
C SER A 277 12.50 -6.34 27.84
#